data_521c558fdfa2fdb5995b64da2994d25c
#
_entry.id   521c558fdfa2fdb5995b64da2994d25c
#
_cell.length_a   1.000
_cell.length_b   1.000
_cell.length_c   1.000
_cell.angle_alpha   90.00
_cell.angle_beta   90.00
_cell.angle_gamma   90.00
#
_symmetry.space_group_name_H-M   'P 1'
#
loop_
_entity.id
_entity.type
_entity.pdbx_description
1 polymer ?
#
loop_
_entity_poly.entity_id
_entity_poly.type
_entity_poly.pdbx_seq_one_letter_code
_entity_poly.pdbx_strand_id
1 'polypeptide(L)'
;MNKQELIGYLEDERAKLEAVLARVKPEQMTQAGVCGQWSVKDIVAHLAVWTSREVTVLFQAERGQKIGYGVPDDGVNDWANVNGKDYELQKNRPLERILEDFRGAHKQLLKRLTAWQDEAALFQSNKFVGSKGSLAEKMIGGVGEHDAEHREQIEAWLTKRD
;
A
#
# COMPACT_ATOMS: atom_id res chain seq x y z
N MET A 1 3.74 20.89 0.26
CA MET A 1 2.62 19.96 0.60
C MET A 1 2.32 20.07 2.08
N ASN A 2 1.07 20.13 2.45
CA ASN A 2 0.57 20.09 3.83
C ASN A 2 -0.17 18.76 4.07
N LYS A 3 -0.62 18.52 5.31
CA LYS A 3 -1.31 17.27 5.69
C LYS A 3 -2.60 17.02 4.88
N GLN A 4 -3.39 18.06 4.62
CA GLN A 4 -4.62 17.93 3.85
C GLN A 4 -4.35 17.56 2.40
N GLU A 5 -3.32 18.16 1.81
CA GLU A 5 -2.88 17.82 0.44
C GLU A 5 -2.34 16.40 0.34
N LEU A 6 -1.60 15.92 1.37
CA LEU A 6 -1.14 14.53 1.43
C LEU A 6 -2.33 13.57 1.50
N ILE A 7 -3.30 13.82 2.38
CA ILE A 7 -4.51 12.99 2.50
C ILE A 7 -5.27 12.97 1.17
N GLY A 8 -5.52 14.14 0.57
CA GLY A 8 -6.20 14.24 -0.71
C GLY A 8 -5.50 13.48 -1.83
N TYR A 9 -4.17 13.55 -1.90
CA TYR A 9 -3.37 12.78 -2.86
C TYR A 9 -3.56 11.26 -2.68
N LEU A 10 -3.51 10.76 -1.44
CA LEU A 10 -3.68 9.33 -1.16
C LEU A 10 -5.11 8.85 -1.46
N GLU A 11 -6.11 9.67 -1.17
CA GLU A 11 -7.52 9.39 -1.52
C GLU A 11 -7.72 9.34 -3.05
N ASP A 12 -7.13 10.29 -3.77
CA ASP A 12 -7.25 10.38 -5.24
C ASP A 12 -6.60 9.18 -5.95
N GLU A 13 -5.38 8.78 -5.57
CA GLU A 13 -4.72 7.62 -6.18
C GLU A 13 -5.48 6.32 -5.87
N ARG A 14 -5.97 6.15 -4.65
CA ARG A 14 -6.83 5.01 -4.30
C ARG A 14 -8.14 5.02 -5.09
N ALA A 15 -8.80 6.14 -5.26
CA ALA A 15 -10.04 6.25 -6.03
C ALA A 15 -9.82 5.88 -7.51
N LYS A 16 -8.71 6.30 -8.10
CA LYS A 16 -8.33 5.91 -9.48
C LYS A 16 -8.10 4.39 -9.59
N LEU A 17 -7.41 3.79 -8.63
CA LEU A 17 -7.21 2.33 -8.61
C LEU A 17 -8.55 1.58 -8.44
N GLU A 18 -9.43 2.01 -7.52
CA GLU A 18 -10.75 1.39 -7.34
C GLU A 18 -11.62 1.51 -8.61
N ALA A 19 -11.51 2.62 -9.36
CA ALA A 19 -12.20 2.77 -10.64
C ALA A 19 -11.72 1.75 -11.69
N VAL A 20 -10.44 1.43 -11.71
CA VAL A 20 -9.87 0.38 -12.59
C VAL A 20 -10.32 -1.01 -12.12
N LEU A 21 -10.27 -1.28 -10.81
CA LEU A 21 -10.75 -2.55 -10.24
C LEU A 21 -12.22 -2.82 -10.56
N ALA A 22 -13.05 -1.78 -10.60
CA ALA A 22 -14.46 -1.90 -10.98
C ALA A 22 -14.69 -2.34 -12.44
N ARG A 23 -13.69 -2.22 -13.31
CA ARG A 23 -13.72 -2.69 -14.71
C ARG A 23 -13.30 -4.16 -14.85
N VAL A 24 -12.67 -4.74 -13.83
CA VAL A 24 -12.24 -6.14 -13.82
C VAL A 24 -13.45 -7.02 -13.54
N LYS A 25 -13.76 -7.93 -14.46
CA LYS A 25 -14.87 -8.88 -14.29
C LYS A 25 -14.55 -9.88 -13.16
N PRO A 26 -15.55 -10.42 -12.44
CA PRO A 26 -15.32 -11.39 -11.36
C PRO A 26 -14.43 -12.56 -11.75
N GLU A 27 -14.64 -13.13 -12.94
CA GLU A 27 -13.85 -14.25 -13.46
C GLU A 27 -12.42 -13.88 -13.84
N GLN A 28 -12.11 -12.59 -14.01
CA GLN A 28 -10.78 -12.09 -14.33
C GLN A 28 -9.92 -11.85 -13.08
N MET A 29 -10.54 -11.68 -11.89
CA MET A 29 -9.86 -11.31 -10.66
C MET A 29 -8.76 -12.29 -10.25
N THR A 30 -8.88 -13.57 -10.60
CA THR A 30 -7.94 -14.63 -10.26
C THR A 30 -7.10 -15.14 -11.44
N GLN A 31 -7.20 -14.50 -12.60
CA GLN A 31 -6.40 -14.87 -13.77
C GLN A 31 -4.96 -14.38 -13.58
N ALA A 32 -4.00 -15.28 -13.73
CA ALA A 32 -2.58 -14.97 -13.67
C ALA A 32 -2.10 -14.10 -14.85
N GLY A 33 -0.98 -13.44 -14.70
CA GLY A 33 -0.30 -12.75 -15.80
C GLY A 33 -0.55 -11.24 -15.85
N VAL A 34 -1.07 -10.64 -14.78
CA VAL A 34 -1.22 -9.17 -14.68
C VAL A 34 0.13 -8.51 -14.37
N CYS A 35 0.82 -9.01 -13.34
CA CYS A 35 2.18 -8.61 -13.00
C CYS A 35 2.99 -9.90 -12.77
N GLY A 36 3.83 -10.29 -13.72
CA GLY A 36 4.45 -11.62 -13.71
C GLY A 36 3.39 -12.71 -13.64
N GLN A 37 3.43 -13.56 -12.63
CA GLN A 37 2.44 -14.61 -12.40
C GLN A 37 1.23 -14.16 -11.55
N TRP A 38 1.26 -12.95 -11.03
CA TRP A 38 0.21 -12.46 -10.15
C TRP A 38 -1.06 -12.10 -10.90
N SER A 39 -2.19 -12.41 -10.27
CA SER A 39 -3.53 -11.97 -10.65
C SER A 39 -3.86 -10.59 -10.06
N VAL A 40 -4.97 -10.01 -10.46
CA VAL A 40 -5.50 -8.78 -9.81
C VAL A 40 -5.72 -9.01 -8.31
N LYS A 41 -6.27 -10.15 -7.91
CA LYS A 41 -6.44 -10.53 -6.50
C LYS A 41 -5.11 -10.51 -5.75
N ASP A 42 -4.04 -11.05 -6.32
CA ASP A 42 -2.72 -11.09 -5.69
C ASP A 42 -2.13 -9.69 -5.52
N ILE A 43 -2.31 -8.82 -6.52
CA ILE A 43 -1.92 -7.40 -6.45
C ILE A 43 -2.68 -6.69 -5.33
N VAL A 44 -3.99 -6.85 -5.25
CA VAL A 44 -4.81 -6.22 -4.20
C VAL A 44 -4.40 -6.71 -2.80
N ALA A 45 -4.10 -8.01 -2.66
CA ALA A 45 -3.58 -8.57 -1.42
C ALA A 45 -2.23 -7.96 -1.02
N HIS A 46 -1.33 -7.82 -1.99
CA HIS A 46 -0.02 -7.19 -1.83
C HIS A 46 -0.15 -5.72 -1.37
N LEU A 47 -1.00 -4.94 -2.00
CA LEU A 47 -1.27 -3.54 -1.62
C LEU A 47 -1.89 -3.43 -0.22
N ALA A 48 -2.78 -4.36 0.15
CA ALA A 48 -3.37 -4.41 1.50
C ALA A 48 -2.29 -4.63 2.57
N VAL A 49 -1.37 -5.56 2.34
CA VAL A 49 -0.26 -5.87 3.27
C VAL A 49 0.66 -4.67 3.42
N TRP A 50 1.08 -4.03 2.32
CA TRP A 50 1.97 -2.88 2.37
C TRP A 50 1.32 -1.66 3.01
N THR A 51 0.05 -1.36 2.68
CA THR A 51 -0.70 -0.28 3.35
C THR A 51 -0.82 -0.54 4.86
N SER A 52 -1.02 -1.80 5.28
CA SER A 52 -1.05 -2.16 6.71
C SER A 52 0.30 -1.96 7.40
N ARG A 53 1.42 -2.18 6.70
CA ARG A 53 2.77 -1.87 7.21
C ARG A 53 2.96 -0.36 7.40
N GLU A 54 2.46 0.46 6.47
CA GLU A 54 2.51 1.92 6.63
C GLU A 54 1.64 2.40 7.80
N VAL A 55 0.48 1.80 8.03
CA VAL A 55 -0.33 2.06 9.25
C VAL A 55 0.49 1.75 10.51
N THR A 56 1.24 0.64 10.50
CA THR A 56 2.11 0.26 11.63
C THR A 56 3.25 1.26 11.81
N VAL A 57 3.87 1.75 10.74
CA VAL A 57 4.90 2.79 10.79
C VAL A 57 4.37 4.07 11.44
N LEU A 58 3.18 4.54 11.06
CA LEU A 58 2.55 5.69 11.71
C LEU A 58 2.30 5.44 13.21
N PHE A 59 1.79 4.27 13.56
CA PHE A 59 1.55 3.88 14.95
C PHE A 59 2.84 3.87 15.80
N GLN A 60 3.93 3.33 15.25
CA GLN A 60 5.24 3.32 15.91
C GLN A 60 5.77 4.74 16.10
N ALA A 61 5.66 5.60 15.08
CA ALA A 61 6.09 6.98 15.13
C ALA A 61 5.33 7.78 16.19
N GLU A 62 3.99 7.63 16.29
CA GLU A 62 3.16 8.25 17.33
C GLU A 62 3.63 7.91 18.76
N ARG A 63 4.20 6.73 18.94
CA ARG A 63 4.68 6.21 20.24
C ARG A 63 6.16 6.45 20.49
N GLY A 64 6.86 7.14 19.59
CA GLY A 64 8.30 7.34 19.70
C GLY A 64 9.12 6.04 19.59
N GLN A 65 8.53 4.98 19.02
CA GLN A 65 9.19 3.71 18.79
C GLN A 65 10.02 3.76 17.50
N LYS A 66 11.00 2.85 17.39
CA LYS A 66 11.73 2.66 16.13
C LYS A 66 10.75 2.21 15.05
N ILE A 67 10.67 2.97 13.96
CA ILE A 67 9.82 2.63 12.83
C ILE A 67 10.46 1.56 11.95
N GLY A 68 9.63 0.67 11.41
CA GLY A 68 10.05 -0.39 10.50
C GLY A 68 8.89 -1.26 10.05
N TYR A 69 9.10 -2.04 9.00
CA TYR A 69 8.05 -2.85 8.37
C TYR A 69 7.85 -4.23 9.01
N GLY A 70 8.55 -4.54 10.13
CA GLY A 70 8.43 -5.84 10.78
C GLY A 70 9.03 -7.00 9.98
N VAL A 71 9.84 -6.71 8.98
CA VAL A 71 10.61 -7.71 8.21
C VAL A 71 12.06 -7.69 8.68
N PRO A 72 12.78 -8.83 8.61
CA PRO A 72 14.17 -8.87 8.99
C PRO A 72 14.97 -7.82 8.21
N ASP A 73 15.68 -6.96 8.91
CA ASP A 73 16.67 -6.06 8.35
C ASP A 73 18.02 -6.79 8.37
N ASP A 74 18.20 -7.68 7.40
CA ASP A 74 19.44 -8.44 7.21
C ASP A 74 20.47 -7.70 6.33
N GLY A 75 20.23 -6.40 6.08
CA GLY A 75 21.08 -5.55 5.25
C GLY A 75 20.94 -5.83 3.75
N VAL A 76 20.11 -6.78 3.37
CA VAL A 76 19.71 -7.08 2.00
C VAL A 76 18.23 -6.78 1.90
N ASN A 77 17.85 -5.63 1.34
CA ASN A 77 16.46 -5.31 1.03
C ASN A 77 15.96 -6.25 -0.09
N ASP A 78 15.79 -7.51 0.24
CA ASP A 78 15.23 -8.51 -0.66
C ASP A 78 13.69 -8.43 -0.63
N TRP A 79 13.17 -7.34 -1.18
CA TRP A 79 11.73 -7.12 -1.30
C TRP A 79 11.04 -8.23 -2.11
N ALA A 80 11.72 -8.83 -3.08
CA ALA A 80 11.18 -9.96 -3.83
C ALA A 80 10.92 -11.16 -2.92
N ASN A 81 11.81 -11.46 -1.98
CA ASN A 81 11.63 -12.53 -0.99
C ASN A 81 10.51 -12.20 0.00
N VAL A 82 10.45 -10.95 0.49
CA VAL A 82 9.37 -10.48 1.38
C VAL A 82 8.02 -10.61 0.68
N ASN A 83 7.89 -10.09 -0.54
CA ASN A 83 6.67 -10.16 -1.33
C ASN A 83 6.28 -11.61 -1.66
N GLY A 84 7.25 -12.49 -1.92
CA GLY A 84 7.00 -13.91 -2.14
C GLY A 84 6.43 -14.62 -0.91
N LYS A 85 6.94 -14.32 0.28
CA LYS A 85 6.40 -14.85 1.55
C LYS A 85 4.98 -14.32 1.81
N ASP A 86 4.75 -13.04 1.59
CA ASP A 86 3.42 -12.44 1.72
C ASP A 86 2.42 -13.09 0.74
N TYR A 87 2.82 -13.30 -0.51
CA TYR A 87 2.01 -14.00 -1.51
C TYR A 87 1.60 -15.40 -1.04
N GLU A 88 2.53 -16.19 -0.53
CA GLU A 88 2.23 -17.54 -0.01
C GLU A 88 1.20 -17.52 1.13
N LEU A 89 1.23 -16.51 1.98
CA LEU A 89 0.28 -16.33 3.07
C LEU A 89 -1.12 -15.88 2.57
N GLN A 90 -1.18 -15.15 1.45
CA GLN A 90 -2.40 -14.53 0.97
C GLN A 90 -3.12 -15.31 -0.15
N LYS A 91 -2.40 -16.09 -0.95
CA LYS A 91 -2.89 -16.68 -2.21
C LYS A 91 -4.17 -17.51 -2.09
N ASN A 92 -4.38 -18.19 -0.96
CA ASN A 92 -5.55 -19.05 -0.73
C ASN A 92 -6.69 -18.35 0.03
N ARG A 93 -6.55 -17.06 0.37
CA ARG A 93 -7.60 -16.31 1.05
C ARG A 93 -8.72 -15.93 0.06
N PRO A 94 -9.99 -15.92 0.52
CA PRO A 94 -11.12 -15.48 -0.31
C PRO A 94 -10.94 -14.03 -0.79
N LEU A 95 -11.33 -13.75 -2.05
CA LEU A 95 -11.25 -12.43 -2.65
C LEU A 95 -11.95 -11.36 -1.79
N GLU A 96 -13.13 -11.67 -1.27
CA GLU A 96 -13.90 -10.75 -0.42
C GLU A 96 -13.11 -10.28 0.80
N ARG A 97 -12.39 -11.20 1.48
CA ARG A 97 -11.54 -10.87 2.62
C ARG A 97 -10.33 -10.02 2.23
N ILE A 98 -9.76 -10.30 1.07
CA ILE A 98 -8.66 -9.49 0.51
C ILE A 98 -9.14 -8.05 0.25
N LEU A 99 -10.32 -7.88 -0.36
CA LEU A 99 -10.90 -6.56 -0.63
C LEU A 99 -11.27 -5.81 0.66
N GLU A 100 -11.78 -6.52 1.67
CA GLU A 100 -12.05 -5.94 3.01
C GLU A 100 -10.76 -5.40 3.64
N ASP A 101 -9.68 -6.18 3.64
CA ASP A 101 -8.38 -5.77 4.17
C ASP A 101 -7.80 -4.59 3.40
N PHE A 102 -7.87 -4.62 2.08
CA PHE A 102 -7.37 -3.56 1.19
C PHE A 102 -8.04 -2.21 1.48
N ARG A 103 -9.37 -2.20 1.57
CA ARG A 103 -10.15 -1.00 1.88
C ARG A 103 -9.99 -0.59 3.35
N GLY A 104 -9.97 -1.57 4.25
CA GLY A 104 -9.81 -1.34 5.67
C GLY A 104 -8.47 -0.74 6.05
N ALA A 105 -7.37 -1.23 5.47
CA ALA A 105 -6.03 -0.70 5.71
C ALA A 105 -5.91 0.77 5.27
N HIS A 106 -6.43 1.10 4.09
CA HIS A 106 -6.42 2.48 3.58
C HIS A 106 -7.25 3.42 4.47
N LYS A 107 -8.45 2.99 4.90
CA LYS A 107 -9.28 3.74 5.84
C LYS A 107 -8.56 4.00 7.17
N GLN A 108 -7.84 3.01 7.70
CA GLN A 108 -7.06 3.17 8.92
C GLN A 108 -5.88 4.13 8.73
N LEU A 109 -5.21 4.07 7.58
CA LEU A 109 -4.14 5.00 7.23
C LEU A 109 -4.64 6.45 7.26
N LEU A 110 -5.70 6.74 6.53
CA LEU A 110 -6.29 8.09 6.46
C LEU A 110 -6.77 8.57 7.83
N LYS A 111 -7.40 7.69 8.62
CA LYS A 111 -7.83 7.99 9.98
C LYS A 111 -6.66 8.43 10.87
N ARG A 112 -5.51 7.74 10.80
CA ARG A 112 -4.32 8.11 11.56
C ARG A 112 -3.72 9.42 11.10
N LEU A 113 -3.58 9.62 9.79
CA LEU A 113 -3.09 10.88 9.23
C LEU A 113 -3.99 12.06 9.63
N THR A 114 -5.31 11.90 9.55
CA THR A 114 -6.27 12.93 9.99
C THR A 114 -6.12 13.29 11.46
N ALA A 115 -5.93 12.29 12.30
CA ALA A 115 -5.76 12.47 13.75
C ALA A 115 -4.37 12.98 14.17
N TRP A 116 -3.40 12.98 13.25
CA TRP A 116 -2.01 13.37 13.54
C TRP A 116 -1.92 14.84 13.97
N GLN A 117 -1.36 15.09 15.17
CA GLN A 117 -1.37 16.42 15.78
C GLN A 117 -0.20 17.31 15.34
N ASP A 118 1.01 16.76 15.32
CA ASP A 118 2.22 17.51 14.94
C ASP A 118 2.42 17.42 13.42
N GLU A 119 1.68 18.26 12.69
CA GLU A 119 1.72 18.25 11.23
C GLU A 119 3.14 18.44 10.69
N ALA A 120 3.92 19.34 11.28
CA ALA A 120 5.28 19.62 10.83
C ALA A 120 6.18 18.39 10.90
N ALA A 121 5.98 17.52 11.89
CA ALA A 121 6.74 16.28 12.03
C ALA A 121 6.51 15.28 10.91
N LEU A 122 5.35 15.29 10.23
CA LEU A 122 5.09 14.43 9.07
C LEU A 122 6.06 14.72 7.93
N PHE A 123 6.46 15.96 7.75
CA PHE A 123 7.27 16.44 6.63
C PHE A 123 8.75 16.60 6.98
N GLN A 124 9.11 16.44 8.26
CA GLN A 124 10.50 16.56 8.69
C GLN A 124 11.26 15.26 8.42
N SER A 125 12.29 15.33 7.56
CA SER A 125 13.16 14.20 7.27
C SER A 125 13.92 13.72 8.51
N ASN A 126 14.01 12.40 8.66
CA ASN A 126 14.72 11.70 9.72
C ASN A 126 14.26 12.10 11.15
N LYS A 127 13.04 12.57 11.30
CA LYS A 127 12.44 12.97 12.60
C LYS A 127 12.28 11.78 13.55
N PHE A 128 11.90 10.63 13.04
CA PHE A 128 11.54 9.47 13.86
C PHE A 128 12.69 8.46 13.89
N VAL A 129 12.83 7.74 15.00
CA VAL A 129 13.87 6.72 15.18
C VAL A 129 13.75 5.65 14.09
N GLY A 130 14.81 5.42 13.34
CA GLY A 130 14.84 4.46 12.23
C GLY A 130 14.25 4.97 10.91
N SER A 131 13.79 6.24 10.85
CA SER A 131 13.33 6.80 9.58
C SER A 131 14.49 7.16 8.65
N LYS A 132 14.26 6.90 7.36
CA LYS A 132 15.00 7.51 6.25
C LYS A 132 13.99 8.36 5.48
N GLY A 133 14.24 9.67 5.36
CA GLY A 133 13.27 10.62 4.83
C GLY A 133 12.16 10.97 5.84
N SER A 134 11.10 11.58 5.37
CA SER A 134 9.92 11.95 6.16
C SER A 134 8.85 10.85 6.14
N LEU A 135 7.87 10.94 7.06
CA LEU A 135 6.70 10.07 7.01
C LEU A 135 5.83 10.36 5.78
N ALA A 136 5.73 11.64 5.39
CA ALA A 136 4.98 12.03 4.19
C ALA A 136 5.55 11.37 2.93
N GLU A 137 6.89 11.39 2.74
CA GLU A 137 7.56 10.69 1.63
C GLU A 137 7.29 9.18 1.66
N LYS A 138 7.26 8.56 2.83
CA LYS A 138 6.90 7.14 2.97
C LYS A 138 5.47 6.85 2.54
N MET A 139 4.52 7.69 2.94
CA MET A 139 3.11 7.53 2.55
C MET A 139 2.91 7.76 1.05
N ILE A 140 3.60 8.74 0.47
CA ILE A 140 3.58 8.99 -0.98
C ILE A 140 4.11 7.76 -1.73
N GLY A 141 5.33 7.32 -1.44
CA GLY A 141 5.96 6.18 -2.14
C GLY A 141 5.29 4.84 -1.81
N GLY A 142 5.08 4.55 -0.53
CA GLY A 142 4.59 3.24 -0.07
C GLY A 142 3.08 3.01 -0.27
N VAL A 143 2.30 4.06 -0.54
CA VAL A 143 0.86 3.95 -0.75
C VAL A 143 0.43 4.60 -2.06
N GLY A 144 0.60 5.91 -2.23
CA GLY A 144 0.07 6.62 -3.40
C GLY A 144 0.73 6.19 -4.72
N GLU A 145 2.05 6.27 -4.81
CA GLU A 145 2.80 5.83 -6.01
C GLU A 145 2.67 4.31 -6.23
N HIS A 146 2.60 3.53 -5.16
CA HIS A 146 2.42 2.08 -5.23
C HIS A 146 1.04 1.70 -5.79
N ASP A 147 -0.03 2.39 -5.35
CA ASP A 147 -1.37 2.24 -5.94
C ASP A 147 -1.37 2.63 -7.42
N ALA A 148 -0.68 3.72 -7.79
CA ALA A 148 -0.58 4.19 -9.17
C ALA A 148 0.16 3.18 -10.07
N GLU A 149 1.30 2.65 -9.62
CA GLU A 149 2.08 1.64 -10.35
C GLU A 149 1.24 0.40 -10.68
N HIS A 150 0.59 -0.16 -9.67
CA HIS A 150 -0.24 -1.35 -9.86
C HIS A 150 -1.51 -1.07 -10.65
N ARG A 151 -2.11 0.12 -10.54
CA ARG A 151 -3.20 0.56 -11.41
C ARG A 151 -2.79 0.50 -12.89
N GLU A 152 -1.62 1.05 -13.23
CA GLU A 152 -1.10 1.05 -14.61
C GLU A 152 -0.88 -0.38 -15.14
N GLN A 153 -0.39 -1.29 -14.32
CA GLN A 153 -0.21 -2.70 -14.67
C GLN A 153 -1.56 -3.38 -14.97
N ILE A 154 -2.58 -3.14 -14.14
CA ILE A 154 -3.92 -3.70 -14.35
C ILE A 154 -4.57 -3.11 -15.61
N GLU A 155 -4.46 -1.80 -15.84
CA GLU A 155 -4.97 -1.13 -17.04
C GLU A 155 -4.34 -1.68 -18.31
N ALA A 156 -3.01 -1.83 -18.33
CA ALA A 156 -2.29 -2.39 -19.47
C ALA A 156 -2.69 -3.84 -19.75
N TRP A 157 -2.95 -4.62 -18.71
CA TRP A 157 -3.42 -6.00 -18.86
C TRP A 157 -4.86 -6.07 -19.38
N LEU A 158 -5.77 -5.20 -18.91
CA LEU A 158 -7.13 -5.12 -19.43
C LEU A 158 -7.15 -4.73 -20.91
N THR A 159 -6.38 -3.70 -21.29
CA THR A 159 -6.32 -3.22 -22.69
C THR A 159 -5.88 -4.31 -23.70
N LYS A 160 -5.07 -5.26 -23.28
CA LYS A 160 -4.65 -6.38 -24.16
C LYS A 160 -5.73 -7.45 -24.35
N ARG A 161 -6.86 -7.36 -23.66
CA ARG A 161 -7.94 -8.35 -23.63
C ARG A 161 -9.24 -7.85 -24.25
N ASP A 162 -9.33 -6.53 -24.46
CA ASP A 162 -10.39 -5.87 -25.22
C ASP A 162 -10.09 -5.92 -26.72
#